data_84eff9ca21894677a6305a8c64f38dfd
#
_entry.id   84eff9ca21894677a6305a8c64f38dfd
#
_cell.length_a   1.000
_cell.length_b   1.000
_cell.length_c   1.000
_cell.angle_alpha   90.00
_cell.angle_beta   90.00
_cell.angle_gamma   90.00
#
_symmetry.space_group_name_H-M   'P 1'
#
loop_
_entity.id
_entity.type
_entity.pdbx_description
1 polymer ?
#
loop_
_entity_poly.entity_id
_entity_poly.type
_entity_poly.pdbx_seq_one_letter_code
_entity_poly.pdbx_strand_id
1 'polypeptide(L)'
;MKIAAHHQTLARHLEAFRQTLHQHPELSHQEFETTARLRKALEEHDIRILALPLKTGLVAEVGGMQDGPLIALRSDIDALPIHEEVDVAWKSRNSGVMHACGHDFHASAALGAAILLKSIEPELKGRVRILFQPAEEVAQGALDVLETGALEGVQAIFGIHNDPSLPVGVLGTKA
;
A
#
# COMPACT_ATOMS: atom_id res chain seq x y z
N MET A 1 2.12 24.73 7.62
CA MET A 1 2.45 23.36 7.21
C MET A 1 1.92 22.39 8.28
N LYS A 2 0.69 21.90 8.12
CA LYS A 2 -0.05 21.07 9.11
C LYS A 2 0.45 19.62 9.19
N ILE A 3 1.24 19.17 8.23
CA ILE A 3 1.70 17.78 8.11
C ILE A 3 2.67 17.39 9.25
N ALA A 4 3.48 18.30 9.77
CA ALA A 4 4.54 17.99 10.73
C ALA A 4 4.08 17.53 12.13
N ALA A 5 2.94 17.99 12.62
CA ALA A 5 2.51 17.72 14.00
C ALA A 5 1.93 16.31 14.24
N HIS A 6 1.48 15.63 13.19
CA HIS A 6 0.89 14.28 13.25
C HIS A 6 1.88 13.16 12.95
N HIS A 7 3.12 13.47 12.53
CA HIS A 7 4.07 12.49 12.02
C HIS A 7 4.46 11.39 13.01
N GLN A 8 4.72 11.73 14.28
CA GLN A 8 5.20 10.70 15.23
C GLN A 8 4.12 9.69 15.63
N THR A 9 2.86 10.15 15.74
CA THR A 9 1.74 9.27 16.05
C THR A 9 1.40 8.39 14.86
N LEU A 10 1.34 8.97 13.65
CA LEU A 10 1.14 8.23 12.42
C LEU A 10 2.25 7.22 12.18
N ALA A 11 3.52 7.62 12.35
CA ALA A 11 4.66 6.71 12.17
C ALA A 11 4.56 5.46 13.06
N ARG A 12 4.23 5.64 14.35
CA ARG A 12 4.02 4.50 15.27
C ARG A 12 2.83 3.63 14.86
N HIS A 13 1.76 4.23 14.39
CA HIS A 13 0.60 3.51 13.89
C HIS A 13 0.96 2.66 12.66
N LEU A 14 1.69 3.25 11.69
CA LEU A 14 2.12 2.55 10.49
C LEU A 14 3.15 1.46 10.79
N GLU A 15 4.04 1.68 11.75
CA GLU A 15 4.97 0.65 12.22
C GLU A 15 4.23 -0.56 12.80
N ALA A 16 3.24 -0.34 13.68
CA ALA A 16 2.42 -1.40 14.24
C ALA A 16 1.58 -2.11 13.16
N PHE A 17 1.05 -1.36 12.20
CA PHE A 17 0.32 -1.91 11.06
C PHE A 17 1.22 -2.79 10.20
N ARG A 18 2.42 -2.32 9.83
CA ARG A 18 3.43 -3.07 9.09
C ARG A 18 3.81 -4.36 9.82
N GLN A 19 4.07 -4.30 11.13
CA GLN A 19 4.39 -5.48 11.95
C GLN A 19 3.23 -6.50 11.96
N THR A 20 1.98 -6.02 11.96
CA THR A 20 0.80 -6.88 11.86
C THR A 20 0.71 -7.59 10.52
N LEU A 21 0.97 -6.88 9.41
CA LEU A 21 1.04 -7.51 8.08
C LEU A 21 2.17 -8.55 8.02
N HIS A 22 3.34 -8.21 8.55
CA HIS A 22 4.50 -9.10 8.58
C HIS A 22 4.25 -10.40 9.37
N GLN A 23 3.50 -10.31 10.47
CA GLN A 23 3.11 -11.47 11.27
C GLN A 23 2.09 -12.38 10.57
N HIS A 24 1.32 -11.84 9.63
CA HIS A 24 0.23 -12.56 8.97
C HIS A 24 0.34 -12.45 7.45
N PRO A 25 1.48 -12.88 6.86
CA PRO A 25 1.70 -12.80 5.42
C PRO A 25 0.80 -13.77 4.68
N GLU A 26 0.33 -13.37 3.51
CA GLU A 26 -0.52 -14.17 2.64
C GLU A 26 0.08 -14.25 1.24
N LEU A 27 -0.01 -15.42 0.62
CA LEU A 27 0.51 -15.65 -0.74
C LEU A 27 -0.34 -14.94 -1.79
N SER A 28 0.23 -14.79 -2.98
CA SER A 28 -0.43 -14.23 -4.16
C SER A 28 -1.82 -14.83 -4.39
N HIS A 29 -2.81 -13.98 -4.65
CA HIS A 29 -4.25 -14.29 -4.77
C HIS A 29 -4.93 -14.85 -3.51
N GLN A 30 -4.26 -14.85 -2.37
CA GLN A 30 -4.79 -15.29 -1.08
C GLN A 30 -4.77 -14.17 -0.03
N GLU A 31 -4.51 -12.94 -0.42
CA GLU A 31 -4.33 -11.75 0.43
C GLU A 31 -5.66 -11.21 0.98
N PHE A 32 -6.54 -12.11 1.47
CA PHE A 32 -7.88 -11.74 1.95
C PHE A 32 -7.85 -10.93 3.23
N GLU A 33 -7.10 -11.38 4.22
CA GLU A 33 -6.98 -10.72 5.51
C GLU A 33 -6.17 -9.41 5.39
N THR A 34 -5.13 -9.41 4.56
CA THR A 34 -4.35 -8.21 4.22
C THR A 34 -5.26 -7.16 3.58
N THR A 35 -6.07 -7.56 2.61
CA THR A 35 -7.07 -6.69 1.97
C THR A 35 -8.09 -6.17 2.97
N ALA A 36 -8.59 -7.03 3.88
CA ALA A 36 -9.56 -6.62 4.91
C ALA A 36 -8.95 -5.63 5.90
N ARG A 37 -7.69 -5.81 6.32
CA ARG A 37 -6.97 -4.88 7.21
C ARG A 37 -6.75 -3.52 6.55
N LEU A 38 -6.33 -3.50 5.28
CA LEU A 38 -6.17 -2.28 4.50
C LEU A 38 -7.49 -1.54 4.33
N ARG A 39 -8.56 -2.25 3.98
CA ARG A 39 -9.92 -1.70 3.88
C ARG A 39 -10.32 -1.01 5.17
N LYS A 40 -10.22 -1.72 6.29
CA LYS A 40 -10.57 -1.20 7.61
C LYS A 40 -9.78 0.07 7.95
N ALA A 41 -8.45 0.05 7.73
CA ALA A 41 -7.60 1.21 8.01
C ALA A 41 -7.95 2.43 7.14
N LEU A 42 -8.31 2.22 5.88
CA LEU A 42 -8.75 3.30 5.00
C LEU A 42 -10.11 3.86 5.41
N GLU A 43 -11.06 3.01 5.78
CA GLU A 43 -12.40 3.38 6.25
C GLU A 43 -12.34 4.17 7.57
N GLU A 44 -11.45 3.80 8.50
CA GLU A 44 -11.20 4.53 9.75
C GLU A 44 -10.71 5.97 9.52
N HIS A 45 -10.18 6.26 8.35
CA HIS A 45 -9.70 7.58 7.92
C HIS A 45 -10.59 8.26 6.88
N ASP A 46 -11.83 7.78 6.67
CA ASP A 46 -12.79 8.30 5.68
C ASP A 46 -12.21 8.37 4.25
N ILE A 47 -11.35 7.42 3.90
CA ILE A 47 -10.76 7.33 2.55
C ILE A 47 -11.65 6.47 1.67
N ARG A 48 -12.05 7.01 0.53
CA ARG A 48 -12.93 6.34 -0.42
C ARG A 48 -12.24 5.13 -1.05
N ILE A 49 -12.91 3.97 -1.00
CA ILE A 49 -12.48 2.75 -1.70
C ILE A 49 -13.36 2.60 -2.93
N LEU A 50 -12.74 2.36 -4.09
CA LEU A 50 -13.46 2.16 -5.34
C LEU A 50 -14.07 0.73 -5.37
N ALA A 51 -15.32 0.63 -5.81
CA ALA A 51 -16.00 -0.66 -5.98
C ALA A 51 -15.55 -1.33 -7.29
N LEU A 52 -14.40 -1.98 -7.24
CA LEU A 52 -13.81 -2.70 -8.37
C LEU A 52 -13.88 -4.21 -8.16
N PRO A 53 -14.01 -5.02 -9.23
CA PRO A 53 -14.15 -6.47 -9.15
C PRO A 53 -12.81 -7.19 -8.89
N LEU A 54 -12.08 -6.76 -7.85
CA LEU A 54 -10.87 -7.43 -7.40
C LEU A 54 -11.22 -8.49 -6.37
N LYS A 55 -10.64 -9.69 -6.52
CA LYS A 55 -10.77 -10.78 -5.56
C LYS A 55 -10.01 -10.48 -4.26
N THR A 56 -8.78 -10.01 -4.40
CA THR A 56 -7.90 -9.52 -3.34
C THR A 56 -7.25 -8.21 -3.79
N GLY A 57 -6.68 -7.46 -2.86
CA GLY A 57 -6.25 -6.10 -3.14
C GLY A 57 -7.42 -5.12 -3.20
N LEU A 58 -7.12 -3.86 -3.33
CA LEU A 58 -8.12 -2.80 -3.47
C LEU A 58 -7.52 -1.52 -4.05
N VAL A 59 -8.40 -0.63 -4.47
CA VAL A 59 -8.02 0.71 -4.95
C VAL A 59 -8.75 1.75 -4.13
N ALA A 60 -8.01 2.66 -3.52
CA ALA A 60 -8.54 3.82 -2.83
C ALA A 60 -8.32 5.10 -3.66
N GLU A 61 -9.06 6.15 -3.36
CA GLU A 61 -8.91 7.44 -4.04
C GLU A 61 -9.11 8.59 -3.05
N VAL A 62 -8.23 9.60 -3.13
CA VAL A 62 -8.28 10.84 -2.35
C VAL A 62 -8.27 12.02 -3.29
N GLY A 63 -9.00 13.10 -2.96
CA GLY A 63 -9.11 14.30 -3.76
C GLY A 63 -10.37 14.35 -4.62
N GLY A 64 -10.34 15.20 -5.65
CA GLY A 64 -11.49 15.41 -6.55
C GLY A 64 -12.39 16.58 -6.16
N MET A 65 -12.03 17.33 -5.13
CA MET A 65 -12.73 18.58 -4.75
C MET A 65 -12.35 19.75 -5.66
N GLN A 66 -11.19 19.69 -6.29
CA GLN A 66 -10.71 20.67 -7.27
C GLN A 66 -10.27 19.96 -8.54
N ASP A 67 -10.43 20.62 -9.67
CA ASP A 67 -9.98 20.11 -10.96
C ASP A 67 -8.45 19.95 -11.00
N GLY A 68 -8.01 18.92 -11.70
CA GLY A 68 -6.59 18.62 -11.86
C GLY A 68 -6.31 17.19 -12.34
N PRO A 69 -5.06 16.78 -12.36
CA PRO A 69 -4.67 15.48 -12.87
C PRO A 69 -5.17 14.34 -11.96
N LEU A 70 -5.33 13.17 -12.56
CA LEU A 70 -5.44 11.90 -11.84
C LEU A 70 -4.07 11.21 -11.91
N ILE A 71 -3.46 11.00 -10.76
CA ILE A 71 -2.21 10.23 -10.63
C ILE A 71 -2.44 8.98 -9.79
N ALA A 72 -1.56 8.00 -9.92
CA ALA A 72 -1.64 6.78 -9.12
C ALA A 72 -0.35 6.56 -8.32
N LEU A 73 -0.52 5.98 -7.13
CA LEU A 73 0.53 5.44 -6.28
C LEU A 73 0.29 3.94 -6.15
N ARG A 74 1.26 3.12 -6.53
CA ARG A 74 1.18 1.66 -6.49
C ARG A 74 2.03 1.08 -5.35
N SER A 75 1.45 0.18 -4.60
CA SER A 75 2.15 -0.77 -3.75
C SER A 75 1.61 -2.18 -3.98
N ASP A 76 2.43 -3.16 -3.73
CA ASP A 76 2.08 -4.58 -3.70
C ASP A 76 1.74 -5.03 -2.27
N ILE A 77 1.11 -6.22 -2.12
CA ILE A 77 0.61 -6.66 -0.82
C ILE A 77 0.81 -8.16 -0.54
N ASP A 78 1.26 -8.94 -1.51
CA ASP A 78 1.45 -10.38 -1.36
C ASP A 78 2.80 -10.73 -0.72
N ALA A 79 2.93 -11.96 -0.26
CA ALA A 79 4.12 -12.53 0.37
C ALA A 79 4.63 -13.73 -0.42
N LEU A 80 5.82 -14.19 -0.06
CA LEU A 80 6.54 -15.29 -0.70
C LEU A 80 6.45 -16.59 0.11
N PRO A 81 6.50 -17.77 -0.56
CA PRO A 81 6.55 -19.07 0.09
C PRO A 81 7.99 -19.36 0.62
N ILE A 82 8.43 -18.53 1.56
CA ILE A 82 9.76 -18.57 2.16
C ILE A 82 9.64 -18.73 3.66
N HIS A 83 10.44 -19.63 4.27
CA HIS A 83 10.49 -19.75 5.72
C HIS A 83 11.32 -18.60 6.32
N GLU A 84 10.73 -17.86 7.23
CA GLU A 84 11.42 -16.78 7.89
C GLU A 84 12.37 -17.30 8.98
N GLU A 85 13.66 -16.96 8.86
CA GLU A 85 14.70 -17.37 9.81
C GLU A 85 15.04 -16.28 10.83
N VAL A 86 14.59 -15.03 10.59
CA VAL A 86 14.91 -13.89 11.46
C VAL A 86 14.15 -14.03 12.80
N ASP A 87 14.87 -13.83 13.91
CA ASP A 87 14.29 -13.86 15.25
C ASP A 87 13.90 -12.44 15.69
N VAL A 88 12.67 -12.05 15.38
CA VAL A 88 12.08 -10.77 15.76
C VAL A 88 10.69 -10.96 16.37
N ALA A 89 10.27 -10.02 17.19
CA ALA A 89 8.98 -10.09 17.88
C ALA A 89 7.77 -10.14 16.94
N TRP A 90 7.91 -9.63 15.73
CA TRP A 90 6.89 -9.59 14.68
C TRP A 90 7.15 -10.60 13.56
N LYS A 91 7.92 -11.65 13.81
CA LYS A 91 8.14 -12.78 12.89
C LYS A 91 6.82 -13.34 12.37
N SER A 92 6.83 -13.81 11.13
CA SER A 92 5.69 -14.51 10.52
C SER A 92 5.15 -15.63 11.43
N ARG A 93 3.84 -15.66 11.57
CA ARG A 93 3.11 -16.75 12.25
C ARG A 93 2.59 -17.80 11.26
N ASN A 94 2.75 -17.56 9.97
CA ASN A 94 2.38 -18.46 8.89
C ASN A 94 3.62 -19.24 8.45
N SER A 95 3.76 -20.48 8.94
CA SER A 95 4.92 -21.31 8.62
C SER A 95 5.15 -21.42 7.12
N GLY A 96 6.37 -21.14 6.66
CA GLY A 96 6.74 -21.22 5.26
C GLY A 96 6.27 -20.04 4.39
N VAL A 97 5.74 -18.98 4.99
CA VAL A 97 5.33 -17.76 4.27
C VAL A 97 5.95 -16.53 4.95
N MET A 98 6.51 -15.62 4.18
CA MET A 98 7.19 -14.43 4.68
C MET A 98 7.05 -13.26 3.72
N HIS A 99 6.93 -12.03 4.24
CA HIS A 99 7.14 -10.81 3.46
C HIS A 99 8.64 -10.55 3.20
N ALA A 100 9.27 -11.44 2.42
CA ALA A 100 10.71 -11.36 2.15
C ALA A 100 11.07 -10.25 1.16
N CYS A 101 10.13 -9.81 0.33
CA CYS A 101 10.30 -8.68 -0.60
C CYS A 101 9.93 -7.32 0.02
N GLY A 102 9.31 -7.30 1.22
CA GLY A 102 8.98 -6.07 1.94
C GLY A 102 7.66 -5.43 1.53
N HIS A 103 6.74 -6.18 0.95
CA HIS A 103 5.42 -5.66 0.54
C HIS A 103 4.56 -5.19 1.73
N ASP A 104 4.80 -5.71 2.93
CA ASP A 104 4.25 -5.19 4.19
C ASP A 104 4.67 -3.73 4.47
N PHE A 105 5.92 -3.39 4.16
CA PHE A 105 6.44 -2.03 4.23
C PHE A 105 5.83 -1.15 3.13
N HIS A 106 5.77 -1.64 1.89
CA HIS A 106 5.20 -0.90 0.77
C HIS A 106 3.72 -0.55 1.02
N ALA A 107 2.92 -1.53 1.43
CA ALA A 107 1.51 -1.32 1.76
C ALA A 107 1.32 -0.31 2.89
N SER A 108 2.14 -0.41 3.95
CA SER A 108 2.09 0.53 5.07
C SER A 108 2.50 1.95 4.68
N ALA A 109 3.51 2.10 3.82
CA ALA A 109 3.94 3.40 3.30
C ALA A 109 2.84 4.03 2.41
N ALA A 110 2.22 3.24 1.53
CA ALA A 110 1.10 3.69 0.69
C ALA A 110 -0.14 4.07 1.52
N LEU A 111 -0.46 3.31 2.58
CA LEU A 111 -1.49 3.67 3.55
C LEU A 111 -1.18 5.01 4.23
N GLY A 112 0.06 5.19 4.68
CA GLY A 112 0.51 6.45 5.27
C GLY A 112 0.39 7.63 4.31
N ALA A 113 0.75 7.45 3.06
CA ALA A 113 0.57 8.45 2.01
C ALA A 113 -0.92 8.79 1.81
N ALA A 114 -1.81 7.80 1.78
CA ALA A 114 -3.25 8.00 1.66
C ALA A 114 -3.80 8.84 2.83
N ILE A 115 -3.41 8.52 4.07
CA ILE A 115 -3.83 9.27 5.27
C ILE A 115 -3.31 10.71 5.24
N LEU A 116 -2.06 10.93 4.85
CA LEU A 116 -1.50 12.28 4.73
C LEU A 116 -2.20 13.08 3.63
N LEU A 117 -2.45 12.49 2.48
CA LEU A 117 -3.20 13.13 1.38
C LEU A 117 -4.62 13.47 1.83
N LYS A 118 -5.29 12.57 2.55
CA LYS A 118 -6.63 12.82 3.12
C LYS A 118 -6.65 14.03 4.06
N SER A 119 -5.61 14.21 4.86
CA SER A 119 -5.51 15.35 5.79
C SER A 119 -5.45 16.73 5.11
N ILE A 120 -5.07 16.76 3.83
CA ILE A 120 -4.99 17.97 3.00
C ILE A 120 -5.94 17.91 1.79
N GLU A 121 -6.89 16.99 1.78
CA GLU A 121 -7.76 16.73 0.65
C GLU A 121 -8.43 17.97 0.04
N PRO A 122 -8.91 18.96 0.83
CA PRO A 122 -9.49 20.19 0.27
C PRO A 122 -8.48 21.07 -0.50
N GLU A 123 -7.18 20.88 -0.25
CA GLU A 123 -6.09 21.64 -0.89
C GLU A 123 -5.56 20.93 -2.15
N LEU A 124 -5.95 19.65 -2.36
CA LEU A 124 -5.47 18.86 -3.50
C LEU A 124 -6.13 19.29 -4.81
N LYS A 125 -5.30 19.56 -5.80
CA LYS A 125 -5.73 19.74 -7.19
C LYS A 125 -5.71 18.39 -7.90
N GLY A 126 -6.90 17.91 -8.33
CA GLY A 126 -7.03 16.60 -8.94
C GLY A 126 -7.23 15.48 -7.93
N ARG A 127 -6.80 14.27 -8.28
CA ARG A 127 -7.03 13.04 -7.49
C ARG A 127 -5.79 12.17 -7.46
N VAL A 128 -5.67 11.42 -6.38
CA VAL A 128 -4.64 10.38 -6.23
C VAL A 128 -5.33 9.03 -6.00
N ARG A 129 -5.11 8.06 -6.88
CA ARG A 129 -5.48 6.66 -6.67
C ARG A 129 -4.35 5.94 -5.99
N ILE A 130 -4.68 5.18 -4.95
CA ILE A 130 -3.75 4.33 -4.23
C ILE A 130 -4.12 2.89 -4.56
N LEU A 131 -3.20 2.20 -5.25
CA LEU A 131 -3.39 0.82 -5.69
C LEU A 131 -2.68 -0.10 -4.70
N PHE A 132 -3.43 -0.91 -3.99
CA PHE A 132 -2.92 -2.02 -3.19
C PHE A 132 -3.04 -3.28 -4.04
N GLN A 133 -2.01 -3.51 -4.87
CA GLN A 133 -1.99 -4.55 -5.90
C GLN A 133 -1.73 -5.92 -5.29
N PRO A 134 -2.58 -6.93 -5.54
CA PRO A 134 -2.30 -8.31 -5.16
C PRO A 134 -1.31 -8.96 -6.13
N ALA A 135 -0.85 -10.18 -5.82
CA ALA A 135 -0.23 -11.14 -6.72
C ALA A 135 0.90 -10.57 -7.60
N GLU A 136 1.78 -9.76 -7.01
CA GLU A 136 2.94 -9.20 -7.70
C GLU A 136 3.95 -10.29 -8.03
N GLU A 137 4.24 -11.17 -7.06
CA GLU A 137 5.28 -12.20 -7.11
C GLU A 137 5.03 -13.31 -8.16
N VAL A 138 3.81 -13.35 -8.69
CA VAL A 138 3.44 -14.26 -9.79
C VAL A 138 3.16 -13.49 -11.10
N ALA A 139 3.47 -12.18 -11.13
CA ALA A 139 3.31 -11.29 -12.28
C ALA A 139 1.88 -11.22 -12.86
N GLN A 140 0.86 -11.49 -12.04
CA GLN A 140 -0.55 -11.50 -12.48
C GLN A 140 -1.35 -10.30 -11.96
N GLY A 141 -1.11 -9.85 -10.75
CA GLY A 141 -1.96 -8.85 -10.09
C GLY A 141 -2.00 -7.50 -10.79
N ALA A 142 -0.96 -7.11 -11.52
CA ALA A 142 -0.99 -5.90 -12.34
C ALA A 142 -2.04 -6.02 -13.46
N LEU A 143 -2.18 -7.18 -14.08
CA LEU A 143 -3.19 -7.47 -15.10
C LEU A 143 -4.59 -7.44 -14.46
N ASP A 144 -4.76 -8.06 -13.30
CA ASP A 144 -6.02 -8.06 -12.56
C ASP A 144 -6.49 -6.63 -12.27
N VAL A 145 -5.59 -5.74 -11.86
CA VAL A 145 -5.91 -4.33 -11.62
C VAL A 145 -6.25 -3.60 -12.94
N LEU A 146 -5.49 -3.82 -14.00
CA LEU A 146 -5.72 -3.21 -15.32
C LEU A 146 -7.10 -3.58 -15.88
N GLU A 147 -7.50 -4.84 -15.78
CA GLU A 147 -8.79 -5.34 -16.26
C GLU A 147 -9.99 -4.69 -15.56
N THR A 148 -9.80 -4.16 -14.35
CA THR A 148 -10.87 -3.42 -13.65
C THR A 148 -11.12 -2.01 -14.19
N GLY A 149 -10.28 -1.48 -15.07
CA GLY A 149 -10.30 -0.07 -15.50
C GLY A 149 -9.74 0.89 -14.44
N ALA A 150 -9.09 0.40 -13.38
CA ALA A 150 -8.56 1.22 -12.29
C ALA A 150 -7.56 2.29 -12.74
N LEU A 151 -6.93 2.13 -13.89
CA LEU A 151 -5.98 3.09 -14.43
C LEU A 151 -6.58 4.01 -15.52
N GLU A 152 -7.86 3.91 -15.82
CA GLU A 152 -8.49 4.82 -16.78
C GLU A 152 -8.36 6.27 -16.32
N GLY A 153 -7.84 7.12 -17.23
CA GLY A 153 -7.61 8.54 -16.99
C GLY A 153 -6.40 8.87 -16.12
N VAL A 154 -5.65 7.87 -15.64
CA VAL A 154 -4.40 8.08 -14.88
C VAL A 154 -3.33 8.63 -15.82
N GLN A 155 -2.73 9.77 -15.44
CA GLN A 155 -1.73 10.48 -16.24
C GLN A 155 -0.30 10.10 -15.86
N ALA A 156 -0.09 9.66 -14.61
CA ALA A 156 1.19 9.18 -14.12
C ALA A 156 0.97 8.17 -13.01
N ILE A 157 1.88 7.19 -12.91
CA ILE A 157 1.89 6.20 -11.84
C ILE A 157 3.28 6.16 -11.19
N PHE A 158 3.30 6.10 -9.86
CA PHE A 158 4.50 5.96 -9.07
C PHE A 158 4.42 4.63 -8.31
N GLY A 159 5.51 3.86 -8.35
CA GLY A 159 5.69 2.65 -7.55
C GLY A 159 6.69 2.91 -6.43
N ILE A 160 6.47 2.25 -5.29
CA ILE A 160 7.40 2.25 -4.17
C ILE A 160 8.01 0.85 -4.09
N HIS A 161 9.34 0.78 -3.91
CA HIS A 161 10.01 -0.46 -3.57
C HIS A 161 11.16 -0.19 -2.60
N ASN A 162 11.32 -1.01 -1.57
CA ASN A 162 12.48 -0.96 -0.70
C ASN A 162 13.69 -1.55 -1.42
N ASP A 163 14.83 -0.90 -1.26
CA ASP A 163 16.09 -1.35 -1.84
C ASP A 163 17.12 -1.53 -0.71
N PRO A 164 17.50 -2.79 -0.38
CA PRO A 164 18.45 -3.06 0.70
C PRO A 164 19.86 -2.57 0.42
N SER A 165 20.19 -2.19 -0.82
CA SER A 165 21.48 -1.61 -1.18
C SER A 165 21.61 -0.12 -0.80
N LEU A 166 20.48 0.56 -0.55
CA LEU A 166 20.48 1.97 -0.18
C LEU A 166 20.62 2.14 1.35
N PRO A 167 21.41 3.11 1.81
CA PRO A 167 21.46 3.45 3.24
C PRO A 167 20.08 3.94 3.75
N VAL A 168 19.81 3.70 5.03
CA VAL A 168 18.61 4.20 5.69
C VAL A 168 18.49 5.73 5.55
N GLY A 169 17.31 6.21 5.15
CA GLY A 169 17.05 7.63 4.92
C GLY A 169 17.39 8.12 3.51
N VAL A 170 17.89 7.26 2.64
CA VAL A 170 18.14 7.58 1.23
C VAL A 170 16.97 7.10 0.38
N LEU A 171 16.52 7.98 -0.52
CA LEU A 171 15.55 7.66 -1.55
C LEU A 171 16.23 7.68 -2.92
N GLY A 172 16.13 6.57 -3.64
CA GLY A 172 16.50 6.49 -5.04
C GLY A 172 15.30 6.87 -5.92
N THR A 173 15.54 7.68 -6.95
CA THR A 173 14.53 7.92 -7.99
C THR A 173 15.04 7.35 -9.31
N LYS A 174 14.21 6.53 -9.94
CA LYS A 174 14.49 5.95 -11.25
C LYS A 174 13.24 6.14 -12.12
N ALA A 175 13.44 6.69 -13.30
CA ALA A 175 12.42 6.79 -14.33
C ALA A 175 12.57 5.65 -15.35
#